data_78cc637d81e3cc4440230bb86016d5ff
#
_entry.id   78cc637d81e3cc4440230bb86016d5ff
#
_cell.length_a   1.000
_cell.length_b   1.000
_cell.length_c   1.000
_cell.angle_alpha   90.00
_cell.angle_beta   90.00
_cell.angle_gamma   90.00
#
_symmetry.space_group_name_H-M   'P 1'
#
loop_
_entity.id
_entity.type
_entity.pdbx_description
1 polymer ?
#
loop_
_entity_poly.entity_id
_entity_poly.type
_entity_poly.pdbx_seq_one_letter_code
_entity_poly.pdbx_strand_id
1 'polypeptide(L)'
;MDHKNNEFNLRFSGVKVHPNAFVDPSAELHEGVIVSQGAIIGPDVTIGKGTAIGPNAVISGRTQIGINNRVFPSVFIGLDPQDLKYKGAQTEVIIGDNNTFRECVTINKATDEGEKTIIGNNNLLMAYTHIGHNCELGNRIVLSNSVQVAGHVKIEDKAIIGGCLGIHQFVHIGYLAMIGGMTRVDRDVPPFCLAEGHPGRLRGLNRIGIKRSGLMENKDFDLKLLQNTWNILFKSNDAISNSLEKVMKGELDISSSRLCSFLKDSISKERRGPMPVVNV
;
A
#
# COMPACT_ATOMS: atom_id res chain seq x y z
N MET A 1 24.36 22.28 34.04
CA MET A 1 24.05 21.90 32.66
C MET A 1 23.79 20.40 32.49
N ASP A 2 23.83 19.58 33.54
CA ASP A 2 23.83 18.11 33.41
C ASP A 2 22.45 17.39 33.62
N HIS A 3 21.44 18.08 34.15
CA HIS A 3 20.15 17.42 34.42
C HIS A 3 19.31 17.16 33.13
N LYS A 4 19.36 18.06 32.14
CA LYS A 4 18.63 17.87 30.87
C LYS A 4 19.19 16.73 30.00
N ASN A 5 20.50 16.49 30.07
CA ASN A 5 21.13 15.39 29.34
C ASN A 5 20.82 14.02 29.94
N ASN A 6 20.62 13.94 31.25
CA ASN A 6 20.30 12.67 31.92
C ASN A 6 18.85 12.20 31.66
N GLU A 7 17.88 13.11 31.66
CA GLU A 7 16.49 12.76 31.31
C GLU A 7 16.34 12.34 29.85
N PHE A 8 17.06 13.00 28.93
CA PHE A 8 17.08 12.64 27.51
C PHE A 8 17.66 11.24 27.29
N ASN A 9 18.77 10.91 27.99
CA ASN A 9 19.40 9.60 27.88
C ASN A 9 18.58 8.45 28.50
N LEU A 10 17.80 8.71 29.56
CA LEU A 10 16.89 7.72 30.16
C LEU A 10 15.68 7.44 29.26
N ARG A 11 15.20 8.45 28.52
CA ARG A 11 14.04 8.36 27.65
C ARG A 11 14.31 7.61 26.35
N PHE A 12 15.56 7.63 25.84
CA PHE A 12 15.97 7.06 24.58
C PHE A 12 17.09 6.04 24.72
N SER A 13 17.01 5.14 25.73
CA SER A 13 18.00 4.08 25.93
C SER A 13 18.15 3.23 24.67
N GLY A 14 19.39 3.14 24.13
CA GLY A 14 19.70 2.41 22.90
C GLY A 14 19.31 3.12 21.60
N VAL A 15 18.74 4.33 21.65
CA VAL A 15 18.41 5.17 20.48
C VAL A 15 19.64 5.98 20.06
N LYS A 16 19.84 6.13 18.76
CA LYS A 16 20.91 6.97 18.18
C LYS A 16 20.28 8.14 17.41
N VAL A 17 20.38 9.36 17.96
CA VAL A 17 19.92 10.59 17.31
C VAL A 17 21.11 11.42 16.89
N HIS A 18 21.19 11.76 15.61
CA HIS A 18 22.25 12.65 15.11
C HIS A 18 22.09 14.07 15.73
N PRO A 19 23.17 14.77 16.13
CA PRO A 19 23.07 16.09 16.76
C PRO A 19 22.31 17.15 15.94
N ASN A 20 22.32 17.03 14.62
CA ASN A 20 21.61 17.94 13.71
C ASN A 20 20.22 17.40 13.30
N ALA A 21 19.67 16.40 13.98
CA ALA A 21 18.28 15.99 13.82
C ALA A 21 17.41 16.72 14.86
N PHE A 22 16.15 16.94 14.51
CA PHE A 22 15.15 17.45 15.44
C PHE A 22 14.21 16.33 15.85
N VAL A 23 13.99 16.15 17.15
CA VAL A 23 13.02 15.20 17.70
C VAL A 23 12.16 15.95 18.70
N ASP A 24 10.86 16.00 18.44
CA ASP A 24 9.92 16.66 19.35
C ASP A 24 9.88 15.96 20.71
N PRO A 25 9.78 16.70 21.82
CA PRO A 25 9.71 16.13 23.16
C PRO A 25 8.56 15.16 23.40
N SER A 26 7.46 15.23 22.65
CA SER A 26 6.32 14.30 22.73
C SER A 26 6.53 13.02 21.91
N ALA A 27 7.50 12.96 21.00
CA ALA A 27 7.78 11.78 20.20
C ALA A 27 8.30 10.62 21.05
N GLU A 28 7.87 9.40 20.70
CA GLU A 28 8.31 8.16 21.33
C GLU A 28 9.22 7.36 20.39
N LEU A 29 10.49 7.19 20.78
CA LEU A 29 11.45 6.40 20.02
C LEU A 29 11.84 5.16 20.82
N HIS A 30 11.57 3.98 20.25
CA HIS A 30 11.88 2.71 20.89
C HIS A 30 13.34 2.29 20.70
N GLU A 31 13.76 1.27 21.45
CA GLU A 31 15.13 0.74 21.45
C GLU A 31 15.67 0.48 20.04
N GLY A 32 16.92 0.89 19.80
CA GLY A 32 17.62 0.65 18.53
C GLY A 32 17.18 1.54 17.36
N VAL A 33 16.29 2.51 17.58
CA VAL A 33 15.94 3.50 16.56
C VAL A 33 17.15 4.37 16.25
N ILE A 34 17.34 4.65 14.96
CA ILE A 34 18.39 5.52 14.44
C ILE A 34 17.73 6.69 13.72
N VAL A 35 18.06 7.91 14.10
CA VAL A 35 17.61 9.15 13.46
C VAL A 35 18.83 9.88 12.87
N SER A 36 18.88 9.98 11.55
CA SER A 36 20.02 10.53 10.82
C SER A 36 20.01 12.06 10.76
N GLN A 37 21.11 12.63 10.24
CA GLN A 37 21.32 14.08 10.09
C GLN A 37 20.15 14.77 9.37
N GLY A 38 19.70 15.90 9.93
CA GLY A 38 18.67 16.75 9.33
C GLY A 38 17.26 16.13 9.32
N ALA A 39 17.07 14.92 9.88
CA ALA A 39 15.74 14.35 10.01
C ALA A 39 14.91 15.13 11.06
N ILE A 40 13.62 15.24 10.81
CA ILE A 40 12.64 15.92 11.68
C ILE A 40 11.60 14.91 12.11
N ILE A 41 11.50 14.67 13.41
CA ILE A 41 10.44 13.88 14.04
C ILE A 41 9.54 14.84 14.80
N GLY A 42 8.32 15.01 14.32
CA GLY A 42 7.33 15.93 14.89
C GLY A 42 6.62 15.39 16.13
N PRO A 43 5.66 16.15 16.66
CA PRO A 43 4.88 15.73 17.82
C PRO A 43 4.00 14.52 17.54
N ASP A 44 3.66 13.77 18.60
CA ASP A 44 2.77 12.61 18.57
C ASP A 44 3.22 11.49 17.61
N VAL A 45 4.51 11.43 17.29
CA VAL A 45 5.11 10.38 16.47
C VAL A 45 5.64 9.25 17.35
N THR A 46 5.27 8.01 17.03
CA THR A 46 5.84 6.81 17.66
C THR A 46 6.63 6.00 16.65
N ILE A 47 7.89 5.64 16.95
CA ILE A 47 8.77 4.86 16.08
C ILE A 47 9.21 3.58 16.79
N GLY A 48 8.82 2.44 16.22
CA GLY A 48 9.10 1.10 16.76
C GLY A 48 10.57 0.69 16.65
N LYS A 49 10.92 -0.32 17.46
CA LYS A 49 12.25 -0.86 17.65
C LYS A 49 13.00 -1.12 16.34
N GLY A 50 14.28 -0.74 16.30
CA GLY A 50 15.20 -1.04 15.19
C GLY A 50 14.90 -0.30 13.88
N THR A 51 13.92 0.61 13.86
CA THR A 51 13.60 1.42 12.69
C THR A 51 14.67 2.48 12.46
N ALA A 52 15.10 2.64 11.20
CA ALA A 52 16.10 3.62 10.80
C ALA A 52 15.49 4.75 9.96
N ILE A 53 15.67 5.99 10.41
CA ILE A 53 15.20 7.20 9.74
C ILE A 53 16.41 7.88 9.05
N GLY A 54 16.34 7.96 7.73
CA GLY A 54 17.38 8.50 6.87
C GLY A 54 17.52 10.03 6.94
N PRO A 55 18.60 10.57 6.34
CA PRO A 55 18.85 12.00 6.32
C PRO A 55 17.71 12.81 5.72
N ASN A 56 17.42 13.97 6.33
CA ASN A 56 16.39 14.93 5.88
C ASN A 56 14.98 14.32 5.72
N ALA A 57 14.71 13.18 6.32
CA ALA A 57 13.34 12.65 6.37
C ALA A 57 12.49 13.45 7.36
N VAL A 58 11.20 13.60 7.06
CA VAL A 58 10.25 14.30 7.92
C VAL A 58 9.11 13.34 8.27
N ILE A 59 8.96 13.07 9.56
CA ILE A 59 7.85 12.28 10.10
C ILE A 59 7.03 13.22 10.98
N SER A 60 5.74 13.37 10.71
CA SER A 60 4.90 14.36 11.40
C SER A 60 3.49 13.83 11.62
N GLY A 61 2.69 14.61 12.35
CA GLY A 61 1.32 14.26 12.69
C GLY A 61 1.24 13.03 13.61
N ARG A 62 0.05 12.55 13.88
CA ARG A 62 -0.18 11.31 14.63
C ARG A 62 0.24 10.10 13.81
N THR A 63 1.56 9.85 13.77
CA THR A 63 2.15 8.80 12.95
C THR A 63 2.75 7.71 13.82
N GLN A 64 2.32 6.47 13.60
CA GLN A 64 2.87 5.29 14.23
C GLN A 64 3.62 4.45 13.19
N ILE A 65 4.89 4.19 13.43
CA ILE A 65 5.75 3.35 12.59
C ILE A 65 6.18 2.14 13.41
N GLY A 66 5.93 0.94 12.89
CA GLY A 66 6.31 -0.33 13.53
C GLY A 66 7.81 -0.57 13.59
N ILE A 67 8.19 -1.83 13.76
CA ILE A 67 9.58 -2.23 13.98
C ILE A 67 10.34 -2.47 12.67
N ASN A 68 11.67 -2.32 12.71
CA ASN A 68 12.62 -2.65 11.64
C ASN A 68 12.31 -1.99 10.27
N ASN A 69 11.65 -0.84 10.25
CA ASN A 69 11.42 -0.10 9.02
C ASN A 69 12.69 0.63 8.57
N ARG A 70 12.84 0.82 7.29
CA ARG A 70 13.93 1.56 6.66
C ARG A 70 13.36 2.75 5.89
N VAL A 71 13.56 3.93 6.44
CA VAL A 71 13.16 5.19 5.83
C VAL A 71 14.39 5.84 5.21
N PHE A 72 14.40 6.00 3.90
CA PHE A 72 15.53 6.55 3.14
C PHE A 72 15.54 8.09 3.14
N PRO A 73 16.57 8.73 2.58
CA PRO A 73 16.67 10.20 2.58
C PRO A 73 15.45 10.89 1.96
N SER A 74 15.07 12.03 2.55
CA SER A 74 14.01 12.91 2.04
C SER A 74 12.65 12.22 1.87
N VAL A 75 12.34 11.26 2.72
CA VAL A 75 11.00 10.68 2.83
C VAL A 75 10.12 11.57 3.71
N PHE A 76 8.86 11.76 3.32
CA PHE A 76 7.90 12.59 4.06
C PHE A 76 6.68 11.75 4.45
N ILE A 77 6.42 11.59 5.74
CA ILE A 77 5.31 10.79 6.27
C ILE A 77 4.46 11.63 7.22
N GLY A 78 3.14 11.54 7.07
CA GLY A 78 2.18 12.13 7.99
C GLY A 78 1.92 13.62 7.79
N LEU A 79 2.36 14.19 6.66
CA LEU A 79 2.01 15.55 6.28
C LEU A 79 0.55 15.64 5.84
N ASP A 80 0.03 16.87 5.79
CA ASP A 80 -1.34 17.17 5.41
C ASP A 80 -1.71 16.56 4.05
N PRO A 81 -2.95 16.07 3.90
CA PRO A 81 -3.42 15.55 2.63
C PRO A 81 -3.49 16.64 1.55
N GLN A 82 -3.24 16.24 0.32
CA GLN A 82 -3.38 17.11 -0.85
C GLN A 82 -4.85 17.13 -1.32
N ASP A 83 -5.77 17.41 -0.40
CA ASP A 83 -7.21 17.48 -0.65
C ASP A 83 -7.75 18.84 -0.19
N LEU A 84 -8.44 19.55 -1.10
CA LEU A 84 -9.05 20.85 -0.81
C LEU A 84 -10.14 20.79 0.28
N LYS A 85 -10.66 19.63 0.58
CA LYS A 85 -11.66 19.41 1.64
C LYS A 85 -11.04 19.35 3.04
N TYR A 86 -9.73 19.09 3.14
CA TYR A 86 -9.05 19.00 4.43
C TYR A 86 -9.10 20.35 5.18
N LYS A 87 -9.50 20.30 6.44
CA LYS A 87 -9.67 21.48 7.31
C LYS A 87 -8.96 21.37 8.65
N GLY A 88 -7.89 20.57 8.73
CA GLY A 88 -7.14 20.40 9.96
C GLY A 88 -7.65 19.29 10.88
N ALA A 89 -8.40 18.31 10.35
CA ALA A 89 -8.91 17.17 11.12
C ALA A 89 -7.80 16.35 11.79
N GLN A 90 -8.11 15.76 12.95
CA GLN A 90 -7.19 14.88 13.67
C GLN A 90 -7.22 13.49 13.06
N THR A 91 -6.22 13.21 12.25
CA THR A 91 -6.10 11.97 11.47
C THR A 91 -4.75 11.31 11.70
N GLU A 92 -4.61 10.05 11.33
CA GLU A 92 -3.44 9.23 11.64
C GLU A 92 -2.80 8.61 10.41
N VAL A 93 -1.51 8.27 10.54
CA VAL A 93 -0.81 7.34 9.67
C VAL A 93 -0.34 6.15 10.49
N ILE A 94 -0.72 4.94 10.08
CA ILE A 94 -0.30 3.70 10.73
C ILE A 94 0.54 2.88 9.76
N ILE A 95 1.77 2.61 10.13
CA ILE A 95 2.71 1.81 9.35
C ILE A 95 3.15 0.60 10.16
N GLY A 96 3.02 -0.57 9.58
CA GLY A 96 3.47 -1.83 10.19
C GLY A 96 4.99 -2.00 10.14
N ASP A 97 5.43 -3.24 10.05
CA ASP A 97 6.82 -3.65 10.27
C ASP A 97 7.57 -3.94 8.97
N ASN A 98 8.91 -3.85 9.04
CA ASN A 98 9.84 -4.31 7.99
C ASN A 98 9.61 -3.67 6.61
N ASN A 99 9.04 -2.47 6.54
CA ASN A 99 8.86 -1.75 5.29
C ASN A 99 10.14 -1.02 4.88
N THR A 100 10.30 -0.80 3.58
CA THR A 100 11.36 0.02 3.01
C THR A 100 10.73 1.15 2.19
N PHE A 101 10.95 2.38 2.62
CA PHE A 101 10.55 3.60 1.92
C PHE A 101 11.79 4.23 1.31
N ARG A 102 11.89 4.18 -0.02
CA ARG A 102 13.03 4.73 -0.75
C ARG A 102 12.93 6.25 -0.87
N GLU A 103 13.93 6.84 -1.46
CA GLU A 103 14.15 8.27 -1.51
C GLU A 103 12.91 9.03 -2.02
N CYS A 104 12.60 10.14 -1.36
CA CYS A 104 11.51 11.05 -1.74
C CYS A 104 10.11 10.40 -1.80
N VAL A 105 9.90 9.30 -1.09
CA VAL A 105 8.55 8.76 -0.89
C VAL A 105 7.74 9.74 -0.04
N THR A 106 6.46 9.95 -0.40
CA THR A 106 5.53 10.79 0.37
C THR A 106 4.30 9.98 0.77
N ILE A 107 3.87 10.12 2.03
CA ILE A 107 2.68 9.45 2.58
C ILE A 107 1.88 10.49 3.35
N ASN A 108 0.67 10.80 2.87
CA ASN A 108 -0.21 11.75 3.53
C ASN A 108 -1.08 11.07 4.59
N LYS A 109 -1.41 11.81 5.66
CA LYS A 109 -2.44 11.39 6.61
C LYS A 109 -3.85 11.48 6.00
N ALA A 110 -4.85 10.92 6.65
CA ALA A 110 -6.23 10.91 6.16
C ALA A 110 -6.89 12.31 6.21
N THR A 111 -8.09 12.44 5.65
CA THR A 111 -8.78 13.72 5.43
C THR A 111 -9.78 14.05 6.53
N ASP A 112 -10.60 13.09 6.95
CA ASP A 112 -11.71 13.32 7.88
C ASP A 112 -11.39 12.81 9.30
N GLU A 113 -12.06 13.40 10.29
CA GLU A 113 -11.79 13.17 11.73
C GLU A 113 -11.78 11.68 12.10
N GLY A 114 -10.72 11.24 12.76
CA GLY A 114 -10.54 9.86 13.23
C GLY A 114 -10.16 8.85 12.13
N GLU A 115 -10.08 9.27 10.88
CA GLU A 115 -9.66 8.39 9.78
C GLU A 115 -8.14 8.19 9.72
N LYS A 116 -7.73 7.18 8.95
CA LYS A 116 -6.32 6.74 8.88
C LYS A 116 -5.88 6.45 7.45
N THR A 117 -4.59 6.68 7.20
CA THR A 117 -3.85 6.06 6.10
C THR A 117 -3.08 4.88 6.67
N ILE A 118 -3.21 3.69 6.09
CA ILE A 118 -2.69 2.44 6.66
C ILE A 118 -1.75 1.76 5.68
N ILE A 119 -0.57 1.37 6.16
CA ILE A 119 0.41 0.56 5.42
C ILE A 119 0.78 -0.65 6.27
N GLY A 120 0.58 -1.85 5.74
CA GLY A 120 0.92 -3.10 6.42
C GLY A 120 2.42 -3.36 6.51
N ASN A 121 2.82 -4.61 6.32
CA ASN A 121 4.18 -5.06 6.62
C ASN A 121 4.94 -5.52 5.37
N ASN A 122 6.28 -5.48 5.45
CA ASN A 122 7.19 -6.02 4.43
C ASN A 122 7.01 -5.39 3.04
N ASN A 123 6.59 -4.14 2.95
CA ASN A 123 6.37 -3.44 1.69
C ASN A 123 7.66 -2.75 1.20
N LEU A 124 7.80 -2.64 -0.10
CA LEU A 124 8.84 -1.85 -0.77
C LEU A 124 8.18 -0.74 -1.59
N LEU A 125 8.33 0.50 -1.14
CA LEU A 125 7.95 1.68 -1.89
C LEU A 125 9.22 2.30 -2.47
N MET A 126 9.38 2.23 -3.78
CA MET A 126 10.57 2.75 -4.46
C MET A 126 10.51 4.27 -4.59
N ALA A 127 11.62 4.86 -5.03
CA ALA A 127 11.80 6.30 -5.03
C ALA A 127 10.69 7.06 -5.77
N TYR A 128 10.32 8.23 -5.21
CA TYR A 128 9.28 9.13 -5.71
C TYR A 128 7.84 8.56 -5.72
N THR A 129 7.59 7.47 -4.98
CA THR A 129 6.23 6.96 -4.78
C THR A 129 5.45 7.91 -3.89
N HIS A 130 4.19 8.18 -4.25
CA HIS A 130 3.24 8.93 -3.42
C HIS A 130 2.09 8.03 -2.96
N ILE A 131 1.76 8.10 -1.68
CA ILE A 131 0.55 7.50 -1.08
C ILE A 131 -0.36 8.63 -0.62
N GLY A 132 -1.51 8.77 -1.28
CA GLY A 132 -2.55 9.71 -0.92
C GLY A 132 -3.24 9.37 0.40
N HIS A 133 -4.05 10.30 0.85
CA HIS A 133 -4.84 10.18 2.08
C HIS A 133 -5.79 8.99 2.06
N ASN A 134 -6.11 8.41 3.22
CA ASN A 134 -7.09 7.33 3.37
C ASN A 134 -6.77 6.03 2.58
N CYS A 135 -5.54 5.87 2.14
CA CYS A 135 -5.14 4.63 1.47
C CYS A 135 -4.97 3.48 2.46
N GLU A 136 -5.30 2.27 2.02
CA GLU A 136 -5.08 1.02 2.74
C GLU A 136 -4.17 0.10 1.92
N LEU A 137 -2.93 -0.07 2.35
CA LEU A 137 -1.96 -0.98 1.75
C LEU A 137 -1.76 -2.19 2.65
N GLY A 138 -1.91 -3.39 2.10
CA GLY A 138 -1.64 -4.65 2.78
C GLY A 138 -0.16 -4.94 2.95
N ASN A 139 0.22 -6.20 2.78
CA ASN A 139 1.56 -6.69 3.07
C ASN A 139 2.30 -7.15 1.80
N ARG A 140 3.64 -7.08 1.82
CA ARG A 140 4.52 -7.56 0.74
C ARG A 140 4.19 -6.94 -0.62
N ILE A 141 3.75 -5.70 -0.62
CA ILE A 141 3.47 -4.91 -1.83
C ILE A 141 4.78 -4.32 -2.35
N VAL A 142 4.90 -4.26 -3.66
CA VAL A 142 6.00 -3.55 -4.32
C VAL A 142 5.40 -2.45 -5.20
N LEU A 143 5.71 -1.19 -4.87
CA LEU A 143 5.45 -0.04 -5.73
C LEU A 143 6.76 0.40 -6.35
N SER A 144 6.86 0.31 -7.68
CA SER A 144 8.07 0.74 -8.39
C SER A 144 8.18 2.28 -8.43
N ASN A 145 9.30 2.79 -8.96
CA ASN A 145 9.58 4.22 -8.99
C ASN A 145 8.44 5.05 -9.60
N SER A 146 8.16 6.19 -8.98
CA SER A 146 7.19 7.19 -9.46
C SER A 146 5.75 6.66 -9.61
N VAL A 147 5.35 5.71 -8.78
CA VAL A 147 3.93 5.31 -8.66
C VAL A 147 3.19 6.35 -7.84
N GLN A 148 2.11 6.91 -8.37
CA GLN A 148 1.29 7.92 -7.73
C GLN A 148 -0.07 7.31 -7.34
N VAL A 149 -0.29 7.09 -6.05
CA VAL A 149 -1.52 6.51 -5.51
C VAL A 149 -2.40 7.64 -4.97
N ALA A 150 -3.54 7.88 -5.61
CA ALA A 150 -4.50 8.88 -5.16
C ALA A 150 -5.24 8.43 -3.88
N GLY A 151 -6.06 9.31 -3.30
CA GLY A 151 -6.76 9.03 -2.04
C GLY A 151 -7.73 7.84 -2.10
N HIS A 152 -7.97 7.21 -0.94
CA HIS A 152 -8.92 6.09 -0.75
C HIS A 152 -8.64 4.84 -1.62
N VAL A 153 -7.42 4.65 -2.06
CA VAL A 153 -7.02 3.45 -2.81
C VAL A 153 -6.75 2.31 -1.83
N LYS A 154 -7.26 1.12 -2.16
CA LYS A 154 -6.96 -0.11 -1.46
C LYS A 154 -6.07 -1.02 -2.30
N ILE A 155 -4.96 -1.48 -1.73
CA ILE A 155 -4.05 -2.43 -2.38
C ILE A 155 -3.88 -3.65 -1.48
N GLU A 156 -4.29 -4.81 -1.98
CA GLU A 156 -4.17 -6.06 -1.23
C GLU A 156 -2.74 -6.62 -1.28
N ASP A 157 -2.51 -7.62 -0.40
CA ASP A 157 -1.20 -8.25 -0.21
C ASP A 157 -0.59 -8.75 -1.52
N LYS A 158 0.74 -8.67 -1.59
CA LYS A 158 1.58 -9.19 -2.68
C LYS A 158 1.29 -8.58 -4.05
N ALA A 159 0.57 -7.47 -4.14
CA ALA A 159 0.43 -6.74 -5.39
C ALA A 159 1.77 -6.13 -5.82
N ILE A 160 2.05 -6.16 -7.12
CA ILE A 160 3.25 -5.55 -7.71
C ILE A 160 2.81 -4.51 -8.73
N ILE A 161 3.25 -3.28 -8.55
CA ILE A 161 2.87 -2.15 -9.40
C ILE A 161 4.11 -1.59 -10.07
N GLY A 162 4.11 -1.63 -11.41
CA GLY A 162 5.16 -1.11 -12.27
C GLY A 162 5.31 0.41 -12.16
N GLY A 163 6.44 0.93 -12.60
CA GLY A 163 6.79 2.34 -12.42
C GLY A 163 6.06 3.32 -13.34
N CYS A 164 6.17 4.60 -12.99
CA CYS A 164 5.68 5.74 -13.78
C CYS A 164 4.20 5.65 -14.12
N LEU A 165 3.35 5.38 -13.13
CA LEU A 165 1.90 5.30 -13.33
C LEU A 165 1.13 5.98 -12.21
N GLY A 166 -0.14 6.34 -12.52
CA GLY A 166 -1.10 6.87 -11.56
C GLY A 166 -2.25 5.90 -11.33
N ILE A 167 -2.66 5.79 -10.08
CA ILE A 167 -3.83 5.02 -9.64
C ILE A 167 -4.90 6.00 -9.21
N HIS A 168 -6.06 5.95 -9.88
CA HIS A 168 -7.18 6.84 -9.59
C HIS A 168 -7.75 6.57 -8.19
N GLN A 169 -8.30 7.62 -7.56
CA GLN A 169 -8.95 7.50 -6.26
C GLN A 169 -10.04 6.43 -6.22
N PHE A 170 -10.19 5.78 -5.07
CA PHE A 170 -11.14 4.71 -4.80
C PHE A 170 -10.90 3.39 -5.54
N VAL A 171 -9.83 3.27 -6.29
CA VAL A 171 -9.47 2.01 -6.96
C VAL A 171 -9.09 0.95 -5.93
N HIS A 172 -9.55 -0.28 -6.16
CA HIS A 172 -9.15 -1.46 -5.41
C HIS A 172 -8.26 -2.36 -6.27
N ILE A 173 -7.06 -2.66 -5.80
CA ILE A 173 -6.11 -3.58 -6.43
C ILE A 173 -6.06 -4.85 -5.60
N GLY A 174 -6.45 -5.96 -6.22
CA GLY A 174 -6.60 -7.25 -5.56
C GLY A 174 -5.27 -7.97 -5.31
N TYR A 175 -5.37 -9.02 -4.50
CA TYR A 175 -4.26 -9.87 -4.08
C TYR A 175 -3.46 -10.44 -5.27
N LEU A 176 -2.12 -10.38 -5.19
CA LEU A 176 -1.22 -10.85 -6.25
C LEU A 176 -1.46 -10.23 -7.63
N ALA A 177 -2.17 -9.12 -7.73
CA ALA A 177 -2.29 -8.40 -8.99
C ALA A 177 -0.91 -7.89 -9.44
N MET A 178 -0.67 -7.89 -10.75
CA MET A 178 0.49 -7.28 -11.38
C MET A 178 0.04 -6.19 -12.34
N ILE A 179 0.58 -5.00 -12.18
CA ILE A 179 0.31 -3.86 -13.07
C ILE A 179 1.60 -3.49 -13.79
N GLY A 180 1.59 -3.53 -15.11
CA GLY A 180 2.71 -3.11 -15.94
C GLY A 180 3.02 -1.62 -15.79
N GLY A 181 4.28 -1.23 -16.01
CA GLY A 181 4.67 0.18 -15.97
C GLY A 181 3.89 1.04 -16.97
N MET A 182 3.75 2.35 -16.65
CA MET A 182 3.03 3.35 -17.47
C MET A 182 1.56 3.02 -17.75
N THR A 183 0.95 2.13 -16.97
CA THR A 183 -0.46 1.76 -17.09
C THR A 183 -1.36 2.84 -16.50
N ARG A 184 -2.44 3.22 -17.22
CA ARG A 184 -3.50 4.04 -16.63
C ARG A 184 -4.44 3.15 -15.80
N VAL A 185 -4.46 3.38 -14.48
CA VAL A 185 -5.27 2.59 -13.54
C VAL A 185 -6.44 3.45 -13.02
N ASP A 186 -7.58 3.39 -13.69
CA ASP A 186 -8.79 4.14 -13.34
C ASP A 186 -9.99 3.25 -12.93
N ARG A 187 -9.78 1.93 -12.84
CA ARG A 187 -10.74 0.92 -12.43
C ARG A 187 -10.07 -0.15 -11.57
N ASP A 188 -10.88 -0.93 -10.87
CA ASP A 188 -10.39 -2.00 -10.01
C ASP A 188 -9.62 -3.07 -10.79
N VAL A 189 -8.53 -3.54 -10.21
CA VAL A 189 -7.73 -4.63 -10.78
C VAL A 189 -7.97 -5.89 -9.96
N PRO A 190 -8.65 -6.91 -10.51
CA PRO A 190 -9.00 -8.10 -9.76
C PRO A 190 -7.79 -8.91 -9.28
N PRO A 191 -7.94 -9.71 -8.20
CA PRO A 191 -6.88 -10.58 -7.70
C PRO A 191 -6.32 -11.50 -8.78
N PHE A 192 -5.04 -11.81 -8.66
CA PHE A 192 -4.30 -12.70 -9.57
C PHE A 192 -4.19 -12.23 -11.02
N CYS A 193 -4.66 -11.04 -11.35
CA CYS A 193 -4.66 -10.54 -12.73
C CYS A 193 -3.40 -9.75 -13.09
N LEU A 194 -3.05 -9.81 -14.37
CA LEU A 194 -2.10 -8.93 -15.02
C LEU A 194 -2.88 -7.82 -15.75
N ALA A 195 -2.55 -6.57 -15.44
CA ALA A 195 -3.10 -5.38 -16.09
C ALA A 195 -1.98 -4.55 -16.72
N GLU A 196 -2.19 -4.04 -17.93
CA GLU A 196 -1.22 -3.15 -18.58
C GLU A 196 -1.85 -2.28 -19.66
N GLY A 197 -1.18 -1.19 -20.01
CA GLY A 197 -1.49 -0.36 -21.16
C GLY A 197 -2.16 0.97 -20.83
N HIS A 198 -2.36 1.79 -21.88
CA HIS A 198 -3.04 3.09 -21.79
C HIS A 198 -4.03 3.22 -22.96
N PRO A 199 -5.33 3.03 -22.71
CA PRO A 199 -6.00 2.74 -21.43
C PRO A 199 -5.62 1.37 -20.85
N GLY A 200 -5.69 1.25 -19.52
CA GLY A 200 -5.41 -0.02 -18.82
C GLY A 200 -6.38 -1.13 -19.21
N ARG A 201 -5.87 -2.35 -19.35
CA ARG A 201 -6.64 -3.53 -19.70
C ARG A 201 -6.10 -4.77 -18.99
N LEU A 202 -7.00 -5.67 -18.59
CA LEU A 202 -6.62 -7.00 -18.11
C LEU A 202 -6.10 -7.84 -19.27
N ARG A 203 -4.94 -8.47 -19.09
CA ARG A 203 -4.29 -9.36 -20.06
C ARG A 203 -4.51 -10.84 -19.75
N GLY A 204 -4.85 -11.17 -18.52
CA GLY A 204 -5.04 -12.53 -18.05
C GLY A 204 -4.60 -12.69 -16.60
N LEU A 205 -4.33 -13.92 -16.20
CA LEU A 205 -3.78 -14.21 -14.89
C LEU A 205 -2.29 -13.88 -14.81
N ASN A 206 -1.85 -13.37 -13.67
CA ASN A 206 -0.45 -13.17 -13.30
C ASN A 206 0.23 -14.51 -12.99
N ARG A 207 0.43 -15.35 -13.99
CA ARG A 207 0.99 -16.71 -13.84
C ARG A 207 2.36 -16.71 -13.20
N ILE A 208 3.20 -15.71 -13.52
CA ILE A 208 4.55 -15.57 -12.93
C ILE A 208 4.45 -15.27 -11.44
N GLY A 209 3.61 -14.31 -11.05
CA GLY A 209 3.37 -13.98 -9.65
C GLY A 209 2.80 -15.16 -8.86
N ILE A 210 1.81 -15.86 -9.40
CA ILE A 210 1.22 -17.06 -8.81
C ILE A 210 2.30 -18.12 -8.56
N LYS A 211 3.14 -18.42 -9.55
CA LYS A 211 4.25 -19.39 -9.40
C LYS A 211 5.25 -18.97 -8.32
N ARG A 212 5.66 -17.69 -8.31
CA ARG A 212 6.67 -17.17 -7.35
C ARG A 212 6.12 -17.02 -5.93
N SER A 213 4.82 -16.95 -5.76
CA SER A 213 4.18 -16.75 -4.45
C SER A 213 4.16 -18.00 -3.57
N GLY A 214 4.47 -19.18 -4.12
CA GLY A 214 4.33 -20.47 -3.44
C GLY A 214 2.89 -21.01 -3.41
N LEU A 215 1.93 -20.33 -4.03
CA LEU A 215 0.52 -20.77 -4.05
C LEU A 215 0.34 -22.15 -4.70
N MET A 216 1.17 -22.48 -5.69
CA MET A 216 1.08 -23.79 -6.38
C MET A 216 1.43 -24.99 -5.47
N GLU A 217 2.04 -24.72 -4.32
CA GLU A 217 2.37 -25.74 -3.30
C GLU A 217 1.23 -25.94 -2.31
N ASN A 218 0.24 -25.06 -2.32
CA ASN A 218 -0.96 -25.15 -1.48
C ASN A 218 -1.96 -26.14 -2.08
N LYS A 219 -2.38 -27.13 -1.31
CA LYS A 219 -3.35 -28.16 -1.72
C LYS A 219 -4.75 -27.61 -2.05
N ASP A 220 -5.09 -26.45 -1.49
CA ASP A 220 -6.38 -25.79 -1.68
C ASP A 220 -6.38 -24.84 -2.88
N PHE A 221 -5.29 -24.80 -3.66
CA PHE A 221 -5.14 -23.96 -4.84
C PHE A 221 -5.17 -24.79 -6.12
N ASP A 222 -6.09 -24.48 -7.01
CA ASP A 222 -6.18 -25.09 -8.35
C ASP A 222 -6.07 -24.02 -9.45
N LEU A 223 -4.89 -23.98 -10.12
CA LEU A 223 -4.65 -23.06 -11.22
C LEU A 223 -5.58 -23.28 -12.42
N LYS A 224 -6.00 -24.54 -12.68
CA LYS A 224 -6.91 -24.84 -13.80
C LYS A 224 -8.32 -24.31 -13.48
N LEU A 225 -8.79 -24.49 -12.27
CA LEU A 225 -10.06 -23.97 -11.82
C LEU A 225 -10.07 -22.44 -11.81
N LEU A 226 -9.04 -21.80 -11.29
CA LEU A 226 -8.90 -20.34 -11.36
C LEU A 226 -8.87 -19.82 -12.81
N GLN A 227 -8.15 -20.51 -13.72
CA GLN A 227 -8.14 -20.14 -15.14
C GLN A 227 -9.52 -20.31 -15.81
N ASN A 228 -10.25 -21.37 -15.49
CA ASN A 228 -11.61 -21.60 -15.99
C ASN A 228 -12.57 -20.52 -15.47
N THR A 229 -12.50 -20.23 -14.17
CA THR A 229 -13.26 -19.15 -13.53
C THR A 229 -12.99 -17.82 -14.23
N TRP A 230 -11.70 -17.48 -14.43
CA TRP A 230 -11.30 -16.26 -15.13
C TRP A 230 -11.87 -16.22 -16.58
N ASN A 231 -11.82 -17.33 -17.31
CA ASN A 231 -12.37 -17.40 -18.69
C ASN A 231 -13.88 -17.16 -18.71
N ILE A 232 -14.63 -17.76 -17.78
CA ILE A 232 -16.08 -17.56 -17.70
C ILE A 232 -16.42 -16.10 -17.37
N LEU A 233 -15.68 -15.50 -16.43
CA LEU A 233 -15.93 -14.12 -15.97
C LEU A 233 -15.57 -13.06 -17.03
N PHE A 234 -14.50 -13.27 -17.80
CA PHE A 234 -13.92 -12.21 -18.63
C PHE A 234 -13.87 -12.50 -20.13
N LYS A 235 -14.13 -13.74 -20.58
CA LYS A 235 -14.14 -14.10 -22.00
C LYS A 235 -15.51 -14.52 -22.52
N SER A 236 -16.52 -14.62 -21.65
CA SER A 236 -17.89 -14.84 -22.11
C SER A 236 -18.46 -13.55 -22.72
N ASN A 237 -19.46 -13.71 -23.58
CA ASN A 237 -20.23 -12.59 -24.12
C ASN A 237 -21.30 -12.06 -23.14
N ASP A 238 -21.41 -12.70 -21.96
CA ASP A 238 -22.38 -12.30 -20.94
C ASP A 238 -21.89 -11.08 -20.15
N ALA A 239 -22.84 -10.34 -19.59
CA ALA A 239 -22.50 -9.34 -18.58
C ALA A 239 -21.78 -10.02 -17.40
N ILE A 240 -20.78 -9.34 -16.83
CA ILE A 240 -19.95 -9.89 -15.74
C ILE A 240 -20.79 -10.32 -14.52
N SER A 241 -21.91 -9.63 -14.23
CA SER A 241 -22.87 -10.01 -13.18
C SER A 241 -23.46 -11.39 -13.42
N ASN A 242 -23.91 -11.68 -14.65
CA ASN A 242 -24.50 -12.96 -15.02
C ASN A 242 -23.45 -14.08 -14.98
N SER A 243 -22.26 -13.79 -15.46
CA SER A 243 -21.14 -14.74 -15.41
C SER A 243 -20.75 -15.06 -13.96
N LEU A 244 -20.76 -14.06 -13.09
CA LEU A 244 -20.47 -14.22 -11.66
C LEU A 244 -21.51 -15.13 -10.97
N GLU A 245 -22.80 -14.91 -11.23
CA GLU A 245 -23.86 -15.78 -10.70
C GLU A 245 -23.72 -17.23 -11.15
N LYS A 246 -23.33 -17.47 -12.42
CA LYS A 246 -23.08 -18.81 -12.94
C LYS A 246 -21.91 -19.48 -12.24
N VAL A 247 -20.80 -18.77 -12.09
CA VAL A 247 -19.60 -19.29 -11.45
C VAL A 247 -19.83 -19.61 -9.97
N MET A 248 -20.56 -18.74 -9.25
CA MET A 248 -20.84 -18.92 -7.82
C MET A 248 -21.80 -20.08 -7.50
N LYS A 249 -22.48 -20.68 -8.48
CA LYS A 249 -23.28 -21.89 -8.31
C LYS A 249 -22.46 -23.18 -8.39
N GLY A 250 -21.21 -23.12 -8.86
CA GLY A 250 -20.29 -24.25 -8.99
C GLY A 250 -19.37 -24.40 -7.80
N GLU A 251 -18.50 -25.41 -7.88
CA GLU A 251 -17.41 -25.59 -6.92
C GLU A 251 -16.31 -24.53 -7.16
N LEU A 252 -15.85 -23.92 -6.09
CA LEU A 252 -14.78 -22.90 -6.11
C LEU A 252 -13.68 -23.28 -5.12
N ASP A 253 -12.44 -23.18 -5.57
CA ASP A 253 -11.29 -23.14 -4.65
C ASP A 253 -11.19 -21.78 -3.98
N ILE A 254 -10.28 -21.65 -3.02
CA ILE A 254 -10.07 -20.43 -2.26
C ILE A 254 -9.73 -19.22 -3.16
N SER A 255 -9.01 -19.44 -4.26
CA SER A 255 -8.58 -18.37 -5.16
C SER A 255 -9.69 -17.91 -6.09
N SER A 256 -10.45 -18.86 -6.63
CA SER A 256 -11.64 -18.57 -7.44
C SER A 256 -12.72 -17.87 -6.60
N SER A 257 -12.91 -18.31 -5.36
CA SER A 257 -13.79 -17.66 -4.37
C SER A 257 -13.38 -16.22 -4.11
N ARG A 258 -12.07 -15.98 -3.90
CA ARG A 258 -11.52 -14.62 -3.70
C ARG A 258 -11.75 -13.72 -4.91
N LEU A 259 -11.50 -14.24 -6.12
CA LEU A 259 -11.78 -13.52 -7.37
C LEU A 259 -13.25 -13.13 -7.50
N CYS A 260 -14.17 -14.07 -7.22
CA CYS A 260 -15.60 -13.83 -7.28
C CYS A 260 -16.06 -12.80 -6.23
N SER A 261 -15.60 -12.92 -4.99
CA SER A 261 -15.92 -11.96 -3.92
C SER A 261 -15.46 -10.55 -4.28
N PHE A 262 -14.23 -10.41 -4.74
CA PHE A 262 -13.71 -9.11 -5.20
C PHE A 262 -14.57 -8.50 -6.30
N LEU A 263 -14.95 -9.29 -7.30
CA LEU A 263 -15.77 -8.81 -8.42
C LEU A 263 -17.18 -8.43 -7.99
N LYS A 264 -17.78 -9.17 -7.05
CA LYS A 264 -19.08 -8.82 -6.46
C LYS A 264 -19.05 -7.43 -5.84
N ASP A 265 -17.99 -7.12 -5.10
CA ASP A 265 -17.82 -5.80 -4.49
C ASP A 265 -17.53 -4.73 -5.56
N SER A 266 -16.68 -5.05 -6.54
CA SER A 266 -16.25 -4.13 -7.61
C SER A 266 -17.40 -3.69 -8.53
N ILE A 267 -18.39 -4.56 -8.79
CA ILE A 267 -19.55 -4.23 -9.65
C ILE A 267 -20.71 -3.55 -8.90
N SER A 268 -20.54 -3.26 -7.61
CA SER A 268 -21.54 -2.51 -6.84
C SER A 268 -21.81 -1.12 -7.47
N LYS A 269 -23.00 -0.57 -7.23
CA LYS A 269 -23.44 0.69 -7.85
C LYS A 269 -22.56 1.91 -7.52
N GLU A 270 -21.81 1.84 -6.43
CA GLU A 270 -20.96 2.92 -5.95
C GLU A 270 -19.55 2.91 -6.56
N ARG A 271 -19.19 1.86 -7.29
CA ARG A 271 -17.85 1.65 -7.82
C ARG A 271 -17.81 1.74 -9.35
N ARG A 272 -16.62 2.03 -9.88
CA ARG A 272 -16.41 2.10 -11.35
C ARG A 272 -16.38 0.72 -12.02
N GLY A 273 -16.36 -0.34 -11.24
CA GLY A 273 -16.23 -1.71 -11.72
C GLY A 273 -14.79 -2.12 -12.07
N PRO A 274 -14.60 -3.40 -12.43
CA PRO A 274 -13.30 -3.92 -12.76
C PRO A 274 -12.78 -3.35 -14.08
N MET A 275 -11.44 -3.35 -14.23
CA MET A 275 -10.77 -3.01 -15.46
C MET A 275 -11.21 -3.99 -16.58
N PRO A 276 -11.57 -3.49 -17.77
CA PRO A 276 -11.99 -4.38 -18.86
C PRO A 276 -10.82 -5.19 -19.41
N VAL A 277 -11.13 -6.33 -20.00
CA VAL A 277 -10.13 -7.15 -20.72
C VAL A 277 -9.76 -6.53 -22.06
N VAL A 278 -8.63 -6.95 -22.59
CA VAL A 278 -8.28 -6.69 -24.00
C VAL A 278 -9.29 -7.43 -24.86
N ASN A 279 -9.95 -6.70 -25.77
CA ASN A 279 -10.71 -7.35 -26.83
C ASN A 279 -9.70 -8.06 -27.76
N VAL A 280 -9.80 -9.37 -27.84
CA VAL A 280 -9.03 -10.21 -28.78
C VAL A 280 -9.74 -10.22 -30.13
#